data_b894ffef16fceac6a5479fef5e2a78c0
#
_entry.id   b894ffef16fceac6a5479fef5e2a78c0
#
_cell.length_a   1.000
_cell.length_b   1.000
_cell.length_c   1.000
_cell.angle_alpha   90.00
_cell.angle_beta   90.00
_cell.angle_gamma   90.00
#
_symmetry.space_group_name_H-M   'P 1'
#
loop_
_entity.id
_entity.type
_entity.pdbx_description
1 polymer ?
#
loop_
_entity_poly.entity_id
_entity_poly.type
_entity_poly.pdbx_seq_one_letter_code
_entity_poly.pdbx_strand_id
1 'polypeptide(L)'
;MKTLTDNQFKTIVQEIQDQIDYEYDSKYAKAFGVMLNDNLDIQIESIKTCADVYELINDSPEVFAAVNEYDLITIATCGWAAPLNKDNDENNDIAPSQHPERRRVRLLTTANTNSQFGSSIAFNDNPDEPVFDYGNARGALADAVMELINTAKKEG
;
A
#
# COMPACT_ATOMS: atom_id res chain seq x y z
N MET A 1 0.28 -15.72 -13.64
CA MET A 1 0.85 -14.96 -12.51
C MET A 1 2.20 -15.53 -12.10
N LYS A 2 3.16 -14.68 -11.87
CA LYS A 2 4.51 -15.12 -11.51
C LYS A 2 4.63 -15.42 -10.02
N THR A 3 5.33 -16.50 -9.70
CA THR A 3 5.65 -16.87 -8.32
C THR A 3 6.97 -16.23 -7.94
N LEU A 4 6.98 -15.51 -6.81
CA LEU A 4 8.13 -14.75 -6.34
C LEU A 4 8.64 -15.33 -5.03
N THR A 5 9.97 -15.38 -4.89
CA THR A 5 10.57 -15.60 -3.57
C THR A 5 10.31 -14.37 -2.70
N ASP A 6 10.47 -14.50 -1.39
CA ASP A 6 10.29 -13.36 -0.49
C ASP A 6 11.30 -12.25 -0.78
N ASN A 7 12.54 -12.60 -1.13
CA ASN A 7 13.55 -11.59 -1.48
C ASN A 7 13.21 -10.87 -2.79
N GLN A 8 12.69 -11.60 -3.79
CA GLN A 8 12.23 -10.99 -5.03
C GLN A 8 11.05 -10.04 -4.77
N PHE A 9 10.11 -10.47 -3.95
CA PHE A 9 8.96 -9.63 -3.58
C PHE A 9 9.42 -8.33 -2.89
N LYS A 10 10.34 -8.43 -1.94
CA LYS A 10 10.89 -7.26 -1.24
C LYS A 10 11.55 -6.28 -2.20
N THR A 11 12.36 -6.78 -3.12
CA THR A 11 13.02 -5.95 -4.14
C THR A 11 11.99 -5.23 -5.00
N ILE A 12 10.94 -5.94 -5.40
CA ILE A 12 9.87 -5.36 -6.23
C ILE A 12 9.10 -4.29 -5.47
N VAL A 13 8.80 -4.50 -4.19
CA VAL A 13 8.14 -3.47 -3.36
C VAL A 13 9.00 -2.20 -3.29
N GLN A 14 10.31 -2.33 -3.15
CA GLN A 14 11.22 -1.19 -3.14
C GLN A 14 11.22 -0.46 -4.48
N GLU A 15 11.23 -1.18 -5.60
CA GLU A 15 11.16 -0.57 -6.93
C GLU A 15 9.82 0.14 -7.16
N ILE A 16 8.72 -0.42 -6.68
CA ILE A 16 7.40 0.23 -6.77
C ILE A 16 7.41 1.55 -6.00
N GLN A 17 7.98 1.56 -4.81
CA GLN A 17 8.13 2.78 -4.00
C GLN A 17 8.91 3.85 -4.77
N ASP A 18 9.97 3.46 -5.47
CA ASP A 18 10.82 4.39 -6.21
C ASP A 18 10.17 4.90 -7.50
N GLN A 19 9.33 4.09 -8.13
CA GLN A 19 8.76 4.42 -9.44
C GLN A 19 7.39 5.11 -9.39
N ILE A 20 6.60 4.89 -8.34
CA ILE A 20 5.30 5.53 -8.24
C ILE A 20 5.48 7.00 -7.84
N ASP A 21 5.08 7.89 -8.75
CA ASP A 21 5.01 9.32 -8.49
C ASP A 21 3.64 9.64 -7.88
N TYR A 22 3.61 9.85 -6.59
CA TYR A 22 2.38 10.08 -5.84
C TYR A 22 2.61 11.13 -4.76
N GLU A 23 1.81 12.17 -4.78
CA GLU A 23 1.97 13.31 -3.89
C GLU A 23 1.63 12.97 -2.43
N TYR A 24 2.32 13.62 -1.49
CA TYR A 24 2.13 13.41 -0.05
C TYR A 24 0.82 13.98 0.49
N ASP A 25 0.21 14.91 -0.23
CA ASP A 25 -1.01 15.61 0.19
C ASP A 25 -2.20 15.31 -0.71
N SER A 26 -2.15 14.22 -1.46
CA SER A 26 -3.26 13.82 -2.31
C SER A 26 -4.51 13.54 -1.49
N LYS A 27 -5.65 14.02 -1.98
CA LYS A 27 -6.97 13.77 -1.38
C LYS A 27 -7.57 12.43 -1.82
N TYR A 28 -6.92 11.77 -2.77
CA TYR A 28 -7.46 10.56 -3.40
C TYR A 28 -6.56 9.38 -3.10
N ALA A 29 -7.18 8.20 -2.99
CA ALA A 29 -6.47 6.94 -3.01
C ALA A 29 -6.41 6.42 -4.44
N LYS A 30 -5.32 5.76 -4.81
CA LYS A 30 -5.12 5.20 -6.15
C LYS A 30 -4.76 3.73 -6.08
N ALA A 31 -5.29 2.96 -7.01
CA ALA A 31 -4.90 1.57 -7.20
C ALA A 31 -4.08 1.44 -8.48
N PHE A 32 -3.00 0.68 -8.38
CA PHE A 32 -2.10 0.38 -9.49
C PHE A 32 -1.99 -1.13 -9.67
N GLY A 33 -1.96 -1.57 -10.93
CA GLY A 33 -1.60 -2.94 -11.27
C GLY A 33 -0.14 -2.99 -11.67
N VAL A 34 0.55 -4.04 -11.26
CA VAL A 34 1.97 -4.24 -11.57
C VAL A 34 2.13 -5.53 -12.34
N MET A 35 2.69 -5.43 -13.54
CA MET A 35 3.05 -6.58 -14.36
C MET A 35 4.55 -6.80 -14.32
N LEU A 36 4.95 -8.04 -14.34
CA LEU A 36 6.37 -8.44 -14.34
C LEU A 36 6.71 -9.14 -15.67
N ASN A 37 7.84 -8.76 -16.26
CA ASN A 37 8.37 -9.51 -17.39
C ASN A 37 9.19 -10.72 -16.89
N ASP A 38 9.81 -11.47 -17.80
CA ASP A 38 10.59 -12.65 -17.45
C ASP A 38 11.82 -12.33 -16.62
N ASN A 39 12.32 -11.10 -16.69
CA ASN A 39 13.45 -10.62 -15.89
C ASN A 39 13.02 -9.96 -14.58
N LEU A 40 11.71 -10.01 -14.26
CA LEU A 40 11.11 -9.37 -13.08
C LEU A 40 11.19 -7.84 -13.09
N ASP A 41 11.34 -7.25 -14.27
CA ASP A 41 11.20 -5.80 -14.43
C ASP A 41 9.72 -5.43 -14.32
N ILE A 42 9.42 -4.34 -13.62
CA ILE A 42 8.06 -3.94 -13.34
C ILE A 42 7.51 -2.98 -14.40
N GLN A 43 6.22 -3.13 -14.68
CA GLN A 43 5.43 -2.19 -15.45
C GLN A 43 4.20 -1.84 -14.62
N ILE A 44 4.04 -0.56 -14.31
CA ILE A 44 2.99 -0.07 -13.41
C ILE A 44 1.92 0.63 -14.24
N GLU A 45 0.66 0.26 -14.01
CA GLU A 45 -0.49 0.87 -14.65
C GLU A 45 -1.49 1.37 -13.62
N SER A 46 -2.04 2.57 -13.83
CA SER A 46 -3.09 3.11 -12.99
C SER A 46 -4.42 2.39 -13.30
N ILE A 47 -5.11 1.91 -12.27
CA ILE A 47 -6.39 1.20 -12.42
C ILE A 47 -7.57 2.11 -12.08
N LYS A 48 -7.55 2.72 -10.90
CA LYS A 48 -8.69 3.49 -10.39
C LYS A 48 -8.21 4.52 -9.37
N THR A 49 -8.96 5.61 -9.28
CA THR A 49 -8.78 6.66 -8.27
C THR A 49 -10.11 6.89 -7.57
N CYS A 50 -10.11 6.89 -6.25
CA CYS A 50 -11.29 7.17 -5.41
C CYS A 50 -10.93 8.14 -4.30
N ALA A 51 -11.93 8.88 -3.82
CA ALA A 51 -11.75 9.78 -2.69
C ALA A 51 -11.54 9.02 -1.38
N ASP A 52 -12.11 7.83 -1.25
CA ASP A 52 -12.02 6.98 -0.05
C ASP A 52 -11.29 5.68 -0.38
N VAL A 53 -10.26 5.36 0.40
CA VAL A 53 -9.44 4.16 0.17
C VAL A 53 -10.24 2.87 0.38
N TYR A 54 -11.19 2.86 1.29
CA TYR A 54 -12.00 1.66 1.54
C TYR A 54 -13.04 1.45 0.44
N GLU A 55 -13.57 2.51 -0.14
CA GLU A 55 -14.40 2.43 -1.34
C GLU A 55 -13.59 1.85 -2.51
N LEU A 56 -12.36 2.31 -2.67
CA LEU A 56 -11.44 1.81 -3.69
C LEU A 56 -11.20 0.31 -3.55
N ILE A 57 -11.02 -0.17 -2.32
CA ILE A 57 -10.71 -1.58 -2.05
C ILE A 57 -11.97 -2.44 -2.10
N ASN A 58 -13.06 -1.99 -1.51
CA ASN A 58 -14.25 -2.84 -1.28
C ASN A 58 -15.31 -2.73 -2.36
N ASP A 59 -15.39 -1.60 -3.06
CA ASP A 59 -16.51 -1.29 -3.96
C ASP A 59 -16.08 -0.97 -5.39
N SER A 60 -14.88 -1.34 -5.80
CA SER A 60 -14.36 -1.07 -7.14
C SER A 60 -14.23 -2.34 -7.95
N PRO A 61 -15.14 -2.62 -8.90
CA PRO A 61 -15.04 -3.79 -9.75
C PRO A 61 -13.74 -3.86 -10.55
N GLU A 62 -13.20 -2.71 -10.94
CA GLU A 62 -11.95 -2.62 -11.70
C GLU A 62 -10.76 -3.12 -10.87
N VAL A 63 -10.71 -2.78 -9.59
CA VAL A 63 -9.65 -3.23 -8.67
C VAL A 63 -9.83 -4.72 -8.38
N PHE A 64 -11.05 -5.16 -8.16
CA PHE A 64 -11.35 -6.56 -7.92
C PHE A 64 -10.89 -7.45 -9.10
N ALA A 65 -11.21 -7.04 -10.32
CA ALA A 65 -10.79 -7.76 -11.53
C ALA A 65 -9.27 -7.76 -11.68
N ALA A 66 -8.62 -6.63 -11.35
CA ALA A 66 -7.18 -6.47 -11.51
C ALA A 66 -6.36 -7.44 -10.65
N VAL A 67 -6.89 -7.91 -9.53
CA VAL A 67 -6.18 -8.86 -8.65
C VAL A 67 -5.73 -10.09 -9.43
N ASN A 68 -6.55 -10.58 -10.35
CA ASN A 68 -6.22 -11.76 -11.17
C ASN A 68 -5.59 -11.41 -12.52
N GLU A 69 -5.62 -10.15 -12.93
CA GLU A 69 -5.06 -9.69 -14.21
C GLU A 69 -3.60 -9.26 -14.09
N TYR A 70 -3.18 -8.79 -12.94
CA TYR A 70 -1.83 -8.28 -12.69
C TYR A 70 -1.08 -9.20 -11.74
N ASP A 71 0.25 -9.14 -11.81
CA ASP A 71 1.10 -9.92 -10.91
C ASP A 71 1.02 -9.41 -9.46
N LEU A 72 0.87 -8.09 -9.29
CA LEU A 72 0.69 -7.46 -7.97
C LEU A 72 -0.30 -6.30 -8.09
N ILE A 73 -0.90 -5.95 -6.94
CA ILE A 73 -1.73 -4.76 -6.80
C ILE A 73 -1.08 -3.86 -5.76
N THR A 74 -1.02 -2.57 -6.04
CA THR A 74 -0.54 -1.56 -5.10
C THR A 74 -1.62 -0.53 -4.85
N ILE A 75 -1.90 -0.26 -3.58
CA ILE A 75 -2.82 0.77 -3.14
C ILE A 75 -2.00 1.92 -2.56
N ALA A 76 -2.17 3.12 -3.10
CA ALA A 76 -1.48 4.32 -2.66
C ALA A 76 -2.44 5.26 -1.95
N THR A 77 -2.07 5.73 -0.79
CA THR A 77 -2.84 6.71 -0.03
C THR A 77 -1.92 7.63 0.75
N CYS A 78 -2.43 8.79 1.14
CA CYS A 78 -1.72 9.75 1.98
C CYS A 78 -2.40 9.85 3.34
N GLY A 79 -1.65 10.25 4.34
CA GLY A 79 -2.19 10.39 5.67
C GLY A 79 -1.20 11.06 6.62
N TRP A 80 -1.45 10.87 7.88
CA TRP A 80 -0.65 11.38 8.96
C TRP A 80 -0.10 10.22 9.80
N ALA A 81 1.15 10.30 10.18
CA ALA A 81 1.76 9.41 11.16
C ALA A 81 2.17 10.23 12.37
N ALA A 82 2.00 9.65 13.54
CA ALA A 82 2.39 10.28 14.79
C ALA A 82 3.13 9.26 15.66
N PRO A 83 4.11 9.70 16.45
CA PRO A 83 4.81 8.78 17.35
C PRO A 83 3.87 8.28 18.44
N LEU A 84 4.00 7.01 18.79
CA LEU A 84 3.37 6.44 19.97
C LEU A 84 4.34 6.58 21.13
N ASN A 85 3.95 7.35 22.13
CA ASN A 85 4.74 7.51 23.34
C ASN A 85 4.20 6.54 24.41
N LYS A 86 5.03 5.61 24.87
CA LYS A 86 4.63 4.57 25.83
C LYS A 86 4.53 5.07 27.26
N ASP A 87 4.98 6.29 27.55
CA ASP A 87 5.08 6.83 28.92
C ASP A 87 3.93 7.79 29.24
N ASN A 88 2.67 7.34 29.12
CA ASN A 88 1.48 8.12 29.49
C ASN A 88 1.38 9.49 28.81
N ASP A 89 1.74 9.56 27.55
CA ASP A 89 1.53 10.78 26.77
C ASP A 89 0.01 10.99 26.59
N GLU A 90 -0.47 12.16 26.96
CA GLU A 90 -1.86 12.56 26.77
C GLU A 90 -2.26 12.53 25.30
N ASN A 91 -1.31 12.60 24.39
CA ASN A 91 -1.52 12.60 22.95
C ASN A 91 -1.71 11.20 22.37
N ASN A 92 -1.54 10.11 23.14
CA ASN A 92 -1.68 8.75 22.61
C ASN A 92 -3.12 8.43 22.18
N ASP A 93 -4.11 9.11 22.75
CA ASP A 93 -5.52 8.93 22.39
C ASP A 93 -5.98 9.85 21.26
N ILE A 94 -5.08 10.69 20.75
CA ILE A 94 -5.39 11.65 19.71
C ILE A 94 -5.11 10.99 18.35
N ALA A 95 -6.05 11.12 17.40
CA ALA A 95 -5.84 10.64 16.04
C ALA A 95 -4.56 11.26 15.45
N PRO A 96 -3.78 10.52 14.64
CA PRO A 96 -2.56 11.07 14.05
C PRO A 96 -2.75 12.41 13.35
N SER A 97 -3.88 12.64 12.69
CA SER A 97 -4.18 13.90 12.02
C SER A 97 -4.32 15.09 12.95
N GLN A 98 -4.48 14.86 14.26
CA GLN A 98 -4.63 15.89 15.29
C GLN A 98 -3.40 16.00 16.20
N HIS A 99 -2.45 15.09 16.07
CA HIS A 99 -1.28 15.03 16.95
C HIS A 99 -0.33 16.21 16.66
N PRO A 100 0.21 16.88 17.70
CA PRO A 100 1.11 18.03 17.51
C PRO A 100 2.44 17.64 16.81
N GLU A 101 2.87 16.39 16.94
CA GLU A 101 4.10 15.90 16.31
C GLU A 101 3.81 15.07 15.05
N ARG A 102 2.65 15.27 14.44
CA ARG A 102 2.27 14.51 13.24
C ARG A 102 3.20 14.83 12.07
N ARG A 103 3.39 13.82 11.25
CA ARG A 103 4.17 13.92 10.01
C ARG A 103 3.32 13.49 8.84
N ARG A 104 3.40 14.21 7.74
CA ARG A 104 2.70 13.85 6.51
C ARG A 104 3.37 12.63 5.87
N VAL A 105 2.59 11.63 5.49
CA VAL A 105 3.13 10.38 4.94
C VAL A 105 2.39 9.96 3.67
N ARG A 106 3.12 9.22 2.85
CA ARG A 106 2.59 8.48 1.73
C ARG A 106 2.72 7.00 2.04
N LEU A 107 1.62 6.26 1.93
CA LEU A 107 1.59 4.83 2.21
C LEU A 107 1.30 4.06 0.92
N LEU A 108 2.16 3.11 0.60
CA LEU A 108 1.96 2.16 -0.49
C LEU A 108 1.81 0.76 0.10
N THR A 109 0.73 0.08 -0.26
CA THR A 109 0.46 -1.29 0.18
C THR A 109 0.41 -2.19 -1.05
N THR A 110 1.27 -3.18 -1.11
CA THR A 110 1.42 -4.09 -2.26
C THR A 110 1.13 -5.51 -1.84
N ALA A 111 0.33 -6.21 -2.63
CA ALA A 111 -0.03 -7.60 -2.35
C ALA A 111 -0.23 -8.39 -3.64
N ASN A 112 -0.17 -9.72 -3.54
CA ASN A 112 -0.43 -10.63 -4.64
C ASN A 112 -1.25 -11.84 -4.18
N THR A 113 -1.67 -12.69 -5.13
CA THR A 113 -2.50 -13.87 -4.84
C THR A 113 -1.71 -14.99 -4.20
N ASN A 114 -0.39 -14.88 -4.08
CA ASN A 114 0.46 -15.84 -3.35
C ASN A 114 0.59 -15.48 -1.87
N SER A 115 -0.29 -14.61 -1.37
CA SER A 115 -0.34 -14.20 0.04
C SER A 115 0.90 -13.42 0.50
N GLN A 116 1.63 -12.82 -0.44
CA GLN A 116 2.71 -11.91 -0.10
C GLN A 116 2.17 -10.50 0.06
N PHE A 117 2.65 -9.81 1.08
CA PHE A 117 2.16 -8.50 1.48
C PHE A 117 3.34 -7.63 1.91
N GLY A 118 3.39 -6.42 1.40
CA GLY A 118 4.40 -5.46 1.79
C GLY A 118 3.83 -4.05 1.81
N SER A 119 4.36 -3.21 2.67
CA SER A 119 3.99 -1.80 2.70
C SER A 119 5.23 -0.94 2.81
N SER A 120 5.12 0.29 2.31
CA SER A 120 6.16 1.30 2.49
C SER A 120 5.52 2.59 2.94
N ILE A 121 6.18 3.28 3.86
CA ILE A 121 5.78 4.59 4.35
C ILE A 121 6.91 5.55 4.04
N ALA A 122 6.61 6.57 3.24
CA ALA A 122 7.55 7.64 2.95
C ALA A 122 7.07 8.92 3.64
N PHE A 123 7.98 9.60 4.32
CA PHE A 123 7.69 10.83 5.06
C PHE A 123 8.01 12.04 4.19
N ASN A 124 7.11 13.02 4.18
CA ASN A 124 7.30 14.25 3.39
C ASN A 124 8.56 15.01 3.81
N ASP A 125 8.91 14.96 5.09
CA ASP A 125 10.10 15.61 5.62
C ASP A 125 11.40 14.80 5.43
N ASN A 126 11.29 13.55 4.95
CA ASN A 126 12.45 12.69 4.68
C ASN A 126 12.11 11.64 3.61
N PRO A 127 11.84 12.08 2.37
CA PRO A 127 11.34 11.18 1.32
C PRO A 127 12.35 10.14 0.84
N ASP A 128 13.65 10.37 1.09
CA ASP A 128 14.71 9.48 0.62
C ASP A 128 14.94 8.26 1.52
N GLU A 129 14.27 8.22 2.68
CA GLU A 129 14.40 7.12 3.65
C GLU A 129 13.03 6.51 3.98
N PRO A 130 12.35 5.86 3.02
CA PRO A 130 11.08 5.20 3.30
C PRO A 130 11.28 4.01 4.24
N VAL A 131 10.25 3.73 5.04
CA VAL A 131 10.23 2.58 5.95
C VAL A 131 9.40 1.46 5.31
N PHE A 132 9.97 0.26 5.28
CA PHE A 132 9.32 -0.92 4.68
C PHE A 132 8.90 -1.93 5.76
N ASP A 133 7.75 -2.58 5.53
CA ASP A 133 7.26 -3.67 6.35
C ASP A 133 6.80 -4.80 5.42
N TYR A 134 7.22 -6.02 5.71
CA TYR A 134 6.93 -7.19 4.87
C TYR A 134 6.21 -8.25 5.70
N GLY A 135 4.88 -8.30 5.55
CA GLY A 135 4.06 -9.34 6.15
C GLY A 135 3.65 -9.12 7.60
N ASN A 136 4.08 -8.03 8.22
CA ASN A 136 3.75 -7.73 9.63
C ASN A 136 2.80 -6.54 9.77
N ALA A 137 2.41 -5.91 8.67
CA ALA A 137 1.49 -4.78 8.72
C ALA A 137 0.15 -5.19 9.32
N ARG A 138 -0.37 -4.37 10.21
CA ARG A 138 -1.61 -4.62 10.92
C ARG A 138 -2.50 -3.39 10.83
N GLY A 139 -3.80 -3.60 11.00
CA GLY A 139 -4.78 -2.52 11.00
C GLY A 139 -5.81 -2.68 9.89
N ALA A 140 -6.76 -1.75 9.85
CA ALA A 140 -7.93 -1.84 8.98
C ALA A 140 -7.55 -1.86 7.49
N LEU A 141 -6.57 -1.06 7.09
CA LEU A 141 -6.16 -1.01 5.68
C LEU A 141 -5.50 -2.31 5.23
N ALA A 142 -4.58 -2.84 6.03
CA ALA A 142 -3.92 -4.11 5.74
C ALA A 142 -4.95 -5.24 5.65
N ASP A 143 -5.88 -5.31 6.59
CA ASP A 143 -6.93 -6.31 6.61
C ASP A 143 -7.84 -6.20 5.39
N ALA A 144 -8.20 -4.99 4.97
CA ALA A 144 -9.04 -4.75 3.80
C ALA A 144 -8.36 -5.21 2.51
N VAL A 145 -7.09 -4.92 2.35
CA VAL A 145 -6.31 -5.35 1.17
C VAL A 145 -6.20 -6.87 1.12
N MET A 146 -5.89 -7.51 2.24
CA MET A 146 -5.80 -8.96 2.31
C MET A 146 -7.13 -9.63 2.02
N GLU A 147 -8.25 -9.08 2.51
CA GLU A 147 -9.58 -9.58 2.21
C GLU A 147 -9.91 -9.45 0.73
N LEU A 148 -9.57 -8.33 0.11
CA LEU A 148 -9.73 -8.13 -1.34
C LEU A 148 -9.01 -9.22 -2.12
N ILE A 149 -7.74 -9.46 -1.80
CA ILE A 149 -6.92 -10.46 -2.49
C ILE A 149 -7.52 -11.86 -2.34
N ASN A 150 -7.89 -12.23 -1.12
CA ASN A 150 -8.43 -13.55 -0.84
C ASN A 150 -9.80 -13.78 -1.50
N THR A 151 -10.66 -12.77 -1.52
CA THR A 151 -11.99 -12.86 -2.14
C THR A 151 -11.88 -12.95 -3.66
N ALA A 152 -11.08 -12.09 -4.27
CA ALA A 152 -10.89 -12.07 -5.73
C ALA A 152 -10.20 -13.36 -6.22
N LYS A 153 -9.23 -13.86 -5.45
CA LYS A 153 -8.54 -15.11 -5.76
C LYS A 153 -9.50 -16.29 -5.83
N LYS A 154 -10.49 -16.36 -4.91
CA LYS A 154 -11.46 -17.45 -4.88
C LYS A 154 -12.40 -17.45 -6.08
N GLU A 155 -12.69 -16.28 -6.64
CA GLU A 155 -13.62 -16.14 -7.77
C GLU A 155 -12.90 -16.18 -9.12
N GLY A 156 -11.59 -16.05 -9.10
CA GLY A 156 -10.76 -16.07 -10.31
C GLY A 156 -10.29 -17.50 -10.72
#